data_915666e325a731ffa2fd9780efae10e7
#
_entry.id   915666e325a731ffa2fd9780efae10e7
#
_cell.length_a   1.000
_cell.length_b   1.000
_cell.length_c   1.000
_cell.angle_alpha   90.00
_cell.angle_beta   90.00
_cell.angle_gamma   90.00
#
_symmetry.space_group_name_H-M   'P 1'
#
loop_
_entity.id
_entity.type
_entity.pdbx_description
1 polymer ?
#
loop_
_entity_poly.entity_id
_entity_poly.type
_entity_poly.pdbx_seq_one_letter_code
_entity_poly.pdbx_strand_id
1 'polypeptide(L)'
;LLGNTGVEVSEVGFGAWQIGADWGTEMPKELAISSLHAAVDAGINFLDTADVYGAGRSETIIGEFLKERDEAIHVATKMGRGSAEWTDGYDDIAKAAEDSCKRLGVDALDLVQLHCIPEEMLKAGKAFENLEKIKDLGLIKHYGASVETIDEALFCIRNSSASTLQVIFNIFRQRVISDL
;
A
#
# COMPACT_ATOMS: atom_id res chain seq x y z
N LEU A 1 6.70 4.28 14.92
CA LEU A 1 7.00 3.06 14.14
C LEU A 1 5.79 2.63 13.33
N LEU A 2 6.01 2.18 12.11
CA LEU A 2 4.97 1.62 11.24
C LEU A 2 4.78 0.12 11.57
N GLY A 3 3.76 -0.21 12.35
CA GLY A 3 3.51 -1.60 12.76
C GLY A 3 4.77 -2.28 13.31
N ASN A 4 5.05 -3.49 12.82
CA ASN A 4 6.22 -4.29 13.20
C ASN A 4 7.38 -4.21 12.19
N THR A 5 7.41 -3.16 11.35
CA THR A 5 8.44 -3.00 10.31
C THR A 5 9.78 -2.48 10.85
N GLY A 6 9.79 -1.86 12.02
CA GLY A 6 10.95 -1.11 12.52
C GLY A 6 11.19 0.23 11.83
N VAL A 7 10.36 0.61 10.87
CA VAL A 7 10.48 1.86 10.11
C VAL A 7 9.80 3.00 10.86
N GLU A 8 10.48 4.13 11.00
CA GLU A 8 9.90 5.35 11.57
C GLU A 8 9.22 6.17 10.47
N VAL A 9 7.92 6.41 10.65
CA VAL A 9 7.12 7.23 9.75
C VAL A 9 6.47 8.40 10.49
N SER A 10 6.13 9.45 9.76
CA SER A 10 5.34 10.56 10.27
C SER A 10 3.96 10.09 10.73
N GLU A 11 3.39 10.72 11.75
CA GLU A 11 2.05 10.38 12.27
C GLU A 11 0.94 10.58 11.23
N VAL A 12 1.16 11.51 10.30
CA VAL A 12 0.28 11.77 9.15
C VAL A 12 0.98 11.27 7.89
N GLY A 13 0.31 10.41 7.12
CA GLY A 13 0.75 9.98 5.79
C GLY A 13 0.04 10.76 4.68
N PHE A 14 0.63 10.77 3.49
CA PHE A 14 0.01 11.36 2.29
C PHE A 14 -0.72 10.27 1.51
N GLY A 15 -2.06 10.38 1.41
CA GLY A 15 -2.87 9.50 0.58
C GLY A 15 -2.87 9.96 -0.89
N ALA A 16 -2.44 9.09 -1.78
CA ALA A 16 -2.20 9.41 -3.19
C ALA A 16 -3.33 8.96 -4.14
N TRP A 17 -4.51 8.63 -3.63
CA TRP A 17 -5.63 8.21 -4.47
C TRP A 17 -6.03 9.29 -5.49
N GLN A 18 -6.13 10.55 -5.06
CA GLN A 18 -6.49 11.66 -5.95
C GLN A 18 -5.47 11.88 -7.07
N ILE A 19 -4.22 11.51 -6.87
CA ILE A 19 -3.18 11.54 -7.90
C ILE A 19 -3.49 10.55 -9.03
N GLY A 20 -4.17 9.44 -8.72
CA GLY A 20 -4.64 8.45 -9.69
C GLY A 20 -5.71 8.97 -10.65
N ALA A 21 -6.40 10.07 -10.33
CA ALA A 21 -7.48 10.68 -11.13
C ALA A 21 -8.82 9.91 -11.14
N ASP A 22 -9.07 9.06 -10.13
CA ASP A 22 -10.27 8.20 -10.09
C ASP A 22 -11.57 8.95 -9.74
N TRP A 23 -11.53 10.25 -9.48
CA TRP A 23 -12.68 11.08 -9.07
C TRP A 23 -13.20 12.02 -10.17
N GLY A 24 -13.09 11.62 -11.44
CA GLY A 24 -13.74 12.31 -12.54
C GLY A 24 -13.02 13.55 -13.09
N THR A 25 -12.01 14.07 -12.41
CA THR A 25 -11.16 15.15 -12.92
C THR A 25 -9.71 14.74 -12.74
N GLU A 26 -8.99 14.64 -13.85
CA GLU A 26 -7.57 14.33 -13.81
C GLU A 26 -6.79 15.48 -13.18
N MET A 27 -6.07 15.18 -12.08
CA MET A 27 -5.13 16.11 -11.49
C MET A 27 -3.93 16.31 -12.44
N PRO A 28 -3.57 17.53 -12.82
CA PRO A 28 -2.36 17.77 -13.60
C PRO A 28 -1.13 17.19 -12.89
N LYS A 29 -0.25 16.57 -13.64
CA LYS A 29 0.95 15.90 -13.09
C LYS A 29 1.82 16.87 -12.27
N GLU A 30 1.99 18.09 -12.75
CA GLU A 30 2.78 19.14 -12.09
C GLU A 30 2.18 19.50 -10.72
N LEU A 31 0.83 19.53 -10.62
CA LEU A 31 0.15 19.77 -9.35
C LEU A 31 0.32 18.57 -8.40
N ALA A 32 0.26 17.35 -8.91
CA ALA A 32 0.49 16.15 -8.12
C ALA A 32 1.92 16.13 -7.52
N ILE A 33 2.93 16.38 -8.36
CA ILE A 33 4.34 16.46 -7.92
C ILE A 33 4.54 17.60 -6.92
N SER A 34 4.02 18.79 -7.17
CA SER A 34 4.13 19.90 -6.24
C SER A 34 3.45 19.63 -4.89
N SER A 35 2.35 18.88 -4.89
CA SER A 35 1.67 18.47 -3.66
C SER A 35 2.51 17.47 -2.85
N LEU A 36 3.19 16.54 -3.52
CA LEU A 36 4.12 15.61 -2.89
C LEU A 36 5.33 16.35 -2.28
N HIS A 37 5.91 17.31 -3.00
CA HIS A 37 6.97 18.17 -2.46
C HIS A 37 6.49 18.91 -1.21
N ALA A 38 5.34 19.58 -1.26
CA ALA A 38 4.80 20.31 -0.13
C ALA A 38 4.54 19.41 1.10
N ALA A 39 4.09 18.17 0.87
CA ALA A 39 3.87 17.21 1.94
C ALA A 39 5.19 16.80 2.61
N VAL A 40 6.22 16.46 1.82
CA VAL A 40 7.53 16.06 2.35
C VAL A 40 8.24 17.23 3.02
N ASP A 41 8.17 18.45 2.45
CA ASP A 41 8.72 19.65 3.05
C ASP A 41 8.04 20.00 4.39
N ALA A 42 6.80 19.57 4.59
CA ALA A 42 6.07 19.67 5.86
C ALA A 42 6.40 18.54 6.86
N GLY A 43 7.31 17.63 6.52
CA GLY A 43 7.77 16.54 7.39
C GLY A 43 7.05 15.22 7.21
N ILE A 44 6.21 15.05 6.18
CA ILE A 44 5.59 13.76 5.85
C ILE A 44 6.65 12.91 5.13
N ASN A 45 6.88 11.70 5.63
CA ASN A 45 7.80 10.72 5.02
C ASN A 45 7.13 9.39 4.67
N PHE A 46 5.79 9.34 4.67
CA PHE A 46 5.01 8.16 4.35
C PHE A 46 3.94 8.46 3.30
N LEU A 47 4.03 7.77 2.16
CA LEU A 47 3.11 7.90 1.03
C LEU A 47 2.30 6.61 0.88
N ASP A 48 0.98 6.74 0.82
CA ASP A 48 0.04 5.62 0.63
C ASP A 48 -0.55 5.66 -0.78
N THR A 49 -0.29 4.64 -1.59
CA THR A 49 -0.77 4.48 -2.95
C THR A 49 -1.35 3.08 -3.19
N ALA A 50 -1.68 2.76 -4.43
CA ALA A 50 -2.09 1.43 -4.88
C ALA A 50 -1.89 1.29 -6.40
N ASP A 51 -1.76 0.04 -6.86
CA ASP A 51 -1.67 -0.33 -8.27
C ASP A 51 -2.89 0.11 -9.09
N VAL A 52 -4.09 0.04 -8.49
CA VAL A 52 -5.35 0.44 -9.14
C VAL A 52 -5.55 1.94 -9.23
N TYR A 53 -4.82 2.78 -8.47
CA TYR A 53 -5.03 4.23 -8.48
C TYR A 53 -4.62 4.83 -9.84
N GLY A 54 -5.64 5.09 -10.70
CA GLY A 54 -5.44 5.50 -12.08
C GLY A 54 -4.69 4.45 -12.92
N ALA A 55 -4.92 3.16 -12.67
CA ALA A 55 -4.24 2.06 -13.35
C ALA A 55 -2.70 2.19 -13.33
N GLY A 56 -2.14 2.51 -12.15
CA GLY A 56 -0.71 2.69 -11.92
C GLY A 56 -0.18 4.11 -12.10
N ARG A 57 -1.04 5.07 -12.48
CA ARG A 57 -0.65 6.48 -12.65
C ARG A 57 -0.10 7.07 -11.35
N SER A 58 -0.74 6.79 -10.21
CA SER A 58 -0.30 7.28 -8.92
C SER A 58 1.11 6.80 -8.57
N GLU A 59 1.40 5.51 -8.72
CA GLU A 59 2.73 4.95 -8.49
C GLU A 59 3.78 5.54 -9.45
N THR A 60 3.42 5.75 -10.73
CA THR A 60 4.31 6.35 -11.73
C THR A 60 4.71 7.78 -11.35
N ILE A 61 3.75 8.60 -10.91
CA ILE A 61 4.01 9.99 -10.49
C ILE A 61 4.86 10.01 -9.21
N ILE A 62 4.56 9.13 -8.24
CA ILE A 62 5.39 8.98 -7.04
C ILE A 62 6.81 8.55 -7.42
N GLY A 63 6.98 7.61 -8.33
CA GLY A 63 8.30 7.18 -8.80
C GLY A 63 9.11 8.29 -9.48
N GLU A 64 8.46 9.20 -10.20
CA GLU A 64 9.13 10.39 -10.75
C GLU A 64 9.52 11.37 -9.65
N PHE A 65 8.60 11.63 -8.71
CA PHE A 65 8.86 12.49 -7.55
C PHE A 65 10.02 12.00 -6.69
N LEU A 66 10.10 10.69 -6.42
CA LEU A 66 11.17 10.11 -5.60
C LEU A 66 12.58 10.34 -6.18
N LYS A 67 12.71 10.49 -7.51
CA LYS A 67 14.00 10.80 -8.15
C LYS A 67 14.50 12.23 -7.88
N GLU A 68 13.62 13.09 -7.42
CA GLU A 68 13.92 14.50 -7.12
C GLU A 68 14.25 14.73 -5.62
N ARG A 69 14.25 13.64 -4.80
CA ARG A 69 14.41 13.71 -3.34
C ARG A 69 15.49 12.74 -2.86
N ASP A 70 16.24 13.18 -1.88
CA ASP A 70 17.31 12.40 -1.26
C ASP A 70 16.92 11.88 0.15
N GLU A 71 15.81 12.37 0.72
CA GLU A 71 15.35 11.97 2.03
C GLU A 71 14.77 10.55 2.03
N ALA A 72 14.79 9.90 3.20
CA ALA A 72 14.12 8.61 3.38
C ALA A 72 12.59 8.80 3.36
N ILE A 73 11.98 8.49 2.23
CA ILE A 73 10.53 8.49 2.03
C ILE A 73 10.08 7.05 1.85
N HIS A 74 9.09 6.64 2.62
CA HIS A 74 8.55 5.28 2.60
C HIS A 74 7.24 5.22 1.82
N VAL A 75 7.10 4.22 0.96
CA VAL A 75 5.91 4.04 0.12
C VAL A 75 5.21 2.75 0.47
N ALA A 76 3.96 2.85 0.89
CA ALA A 76 3.03 1.73 0.91
C ALA A 76 2.23 1.69 -0.39
N THR A 77 2.31 0.58 -1.11
CA THR A 77 1.41 0.30 -2.22
C THR A 77 0.50 -0.88 -1.91
N LYS A 78 -0.48 -1.12 -2.76
CA LYS A 78 -1.49 -2.16 -2.53
C LYS A 78 -1.77 -2.91 -3.81
N MET A 79 -2.23 -4.17 -3.69
CA MET A 79 -2.60 -5.02 -4.82
C MET A 79 -3.83 -5.88 -4.52
N GLY A 80 -4.50 -6.34 -5.57
CA GLY A 80 -5.60 -7.30 -5.48
C GLY A 80 -6.99 -6.71 -5.54
N ARG A 81 -7.17 -5.38 -5.60
CA ARG A 81 -8.47 -4.73 -5.75
C ARG A 81 -8.81 -4.46 -7.21
N GLY A 82 -10.05 -4.71 -7.59
CA GLY A 82 -10.61 -4.20 -8.86
C GLY A 82 -10.25 -4.98 -10.12
N SER A 83 -9.42 -6.01 -10.06
CA SER A 83 -9.17 -6.92 -11.18
C SER A 83 -9.94 -8.22 -10.98
N ALA A 84 -10.88 -8.50 -11.87
CA ALA A 84 -11.59 -9.78 -11.88
C ALA A 84 -10.67 -10.96 -12.26
N GLU A 85 -9.50 -10.66 -12.84
CA GLU A 85 -8.51 -11.64 -13.27
C GLU A 85 -7.41 -11.88 -12.22
N TRP A 86 -7.26 -10.98 -11.23
CA TRP A 86 -6.25 -11.13 -10.19
C TRP A 86 -6.61 -12.29 -9.25
N THR A 87 -5.64 -13.12 -8.99
CA THR A 87 -5.76 -14.23 -8.04
C THR A 87 -4.71 -14.12 -6.93
N ASP A 88 -4.88 -14.91 -5.87
CA ASP A 88 -3.88 -15.05 -4.81
C ASP A 88 -2.72 -15.99 -5.18
N GLY A 89 -2.62 -16.34 -6.46
CA GLY A 89 -1.54 -17.15 -7.01
C GLY A 89 -0.18 -16.46 -6.93
N TYR A 90 0.87 -17.26 -6.82
CA TYR A 90 2.24 -16.72 -6.73
C TYR A 90 2.60 -15.82 -7.92
N ASP A 91 2.27 -16.27 -9.14
CA ASP A 91 2.64 -15.53 -10.36
C ASP A 91 1.93 -14.17 -10.46
N ASP A 92 0.67 -14.08 -10.03
CA ASP A 92 -0.09 -12.83 -10.05
C ASP A 92 0.46 -11.84 -9.01
N ILE A 93 0.76 -12.32 -7.79
CA ILE A 93 1.34 -11.49 -6.73
C ILE A 93 2.76 -11.03 -7.10
N ALA A 94 3.59 -11.92 -7.65
CA ALA A 94 4.94 -11.60 -8.10
C ALA A 94 4.91 -10.56 -9.21
N LYS A 95 4.06 -10.77 -10.22
CA LYS A 95 3.88 -9.83 -11.33
C LYS A 95 3.39 -8.46 -10.85
N ALA A 96 2.41 -8.41 -9.97
CA ALA A 96 1.90 -7.16 -9.41
C ALA A 96 3.00 -6.39 -8.66
N ALA A 97 3.81 -7.09 -7.85
CA ALA A 97 4.94 -6.48 -7.14
C ALA A 97 6.01 -5.96 -8.10
N GLU A 98 6.41 -6.74 -9.13
CA GLU A 98 7.37 -6.31 -10.15
C GLU A 98 6.88 -5.08 -10.92
N ASP A 99 5.62 -5.07 -11.31
CA ASP A 99 5.04 -3.97 -12.06
C ASP A 99 4.95 -2.69 -11.20
N SER A 100 4.66 -2.81 -9.91
CA SER A 100 4.72 -1.69 -8.94
C SER A 100 6.16 -1.20 -8.73
N CYS A 101 7.16 -2.10 -8.61
CA CYS A 101 8.57 -1.71 -8.56
C CYS A 101 8.99 -0.89 -9.78
N LYS A 102 8.58 -1.34 -10.99
CA LYS A 102 8.88 -0.61 -12.25
C LYS A 102 8.26 0.79 -12.26
N ARG A 103 6.98 0.92 -11.84
CA ARG A 103 6.30 2.21 -11.80
C ARG A 103 6.90 3.16 -10.77
N LEU A 104 7.22 2.66 -9.57
CA LEU A 104 7.86 3.44 -8.51
C LEU A 104 9.34 3.68 -8.75
N GLY A 105 9.99 2.94 -9.65
CA GLY A 105 11.41 3.07 -9.96
C GLY A 105 12.31 2.58 -8.83
N VAL A 106 11.91 1.54 -8.10
CA VAL A 106 12.63 0.95 -6.96
C VAL A 106 12.96 -0.51 -7.20
N ASP A 107 14.02 -1.02 -6.56
CA ASP A 107 14.41 -2.44 -6.64
C ASP A 107 13.53 -3.32 -5.73
N ALA A 108 13.01 -2.77 -4.63
CA ALA A 108 12.14 -3.44 -3.69
C ALA A 108 11.10 -2.48 -3.10
N LEU A 109 9.86 -2.93 -2.96
CA LEU A 109 8.77 -2.17 -2.35
C LEU A 109 8.94 -2.12 -0.82
N ASP A 110 8.77 -0.96 -0.20
CA ASP A 110 8.88 -0.82 1.25
C ASP A 110 7.77 -1.59 1.96
N LEU A 111 6.53 -1.40 1.52
CA LEU A 111 5.36 -2.06 2.07
C LEU A 111 4.34 -2.37 0.97
N VAL A 112 3.91 -3.62 0.90
CA VAL A 112 2.79 -4.04 0.05
C VAL A 112 1.62 -4.48 0.92
N GLN A 113 0.41 -4.02 0.61
CA GLN A 113 -0.78 -4.41 1.33
C GLN A 113 -1.77 -5.13 0.40
N LEU A 114 -2.39 -6.21 0.88
CA LEU A 114 -3.57 -6.78 0.22
C LEU A 114 -4.70 -5.75 0.26
N HIS A 115 -5.27 -5.40 -0.88
CA HIS A 115 -6.19 -4.27 -1.02
C HIS A 115 -7.65 -4.70 -0.95
N CYS A 116 -8.17 -4.92 0.27
CA CYS A 116 -9.57 -5.32 0.50
C CYS A 116 -9.96 -6.50 -0.40
N ILE A 117 -9.11 -7.54 -0.43
CA ILE A 117 -9.39 -8.75 -1.21
C ILE A 117 -10.59 -9.49 -0.63
N PRO A 118 -11.30 -10.34 -1.39
CA PRO A 118 -12.43 -11.10 -0.88
C PRO A 118 -12.10 -11.86 0.42
N GLU A 119 -13.01 -11.82 1.38
CA GLU A 119 -12.82 -12.42 2.71
C GLU A 119 -12.45 -13.90 2.65
N GLU A 120 -13.06 -14.66 1.71
CA GLU A 120 -12.75 -16.07 1.51
C GLU A 120 -11.30 -16.27 1.07
N MET A 121 -10.81 -15.43 0.18
CA MET A 121 -9.42 -15.45 -0.29
C MET A 121 -8.46 -15.03 0.84
N LEU A 122 -8.81 -14.00 1.61
CA LEU A 122 -8.04 -13.57 2.79
C LEU A 122 -7.91 -14.72 3.79
N LYS A 123 -9.02 -15.39 4.10
CA LYS A 123 -9.08 -16.50 5.07
C LYS A 123 -8.41 -17.79 4.59
N ALA A 124 -8.29 -17.98 3.29
CA ALA A 124 -7.53 -19.10 2.72
C ALA A 124 -6.02 -19.01 3.05
N GLY A 125 -5.49 -17.79 3.31
CA GLY A 125 -4.12 -17.57 3.75
C GLY A 125 -3.06 -17.66 2.65
N LYS A 126 -3.41 -18.15 1.46
CA LYS A 126 -2.48 -18.38 0.35
C LYS A 126 -1.81 -17.10 -0.15
N ALA A 127 -2.54 -15.97 -0.14
CA ALA A 127 -1.97 -14.66 -0.48
C ALA A 127 -0.81 -14.29 0.46
N PHE A 128 -0.97 -14.50 1.77
CA PHE A 128 0.09 -14.25 2.75
C PHE A 128 1.29 -15.18 2.57
N GLU A 129 1.07 -16.47 2.32
CA GLU A 129 2.15 -17.41 2.04
C GLU A 129 2.98 -17.00 0.81
N ASN A 130 2.32 -16.49 -0.22
CA ASN A 130 2.99 -16.06 -1.44
C ASN A 130 3.69 -14.70 -1.25
N LEU A 131 3.12 -13.78 -0.47
CA LEU A 131 3.80 -12.54 -0.09
C LEU A 131 5.08 -12.81 0.72
N GLU A 132 5.08 -13.80 1.62
CA GLU A 132 6.28 -14.20 2.35
C GLU A 132 7.38 -14.70 1.41
N LYS A 133 7.03 -15.56 0.43
CA LYS A 133 8.00 -16.04 -0.58
C LYS A 133 8.61 -14.89 -1.40
N ILE A 134 7.79 -13.90 -1.77
CA ILE A 134 8.25 -12.75 -2.56
C ILE A 134 9.12 -11.82 -1.71
N LYS A 135 8.83 -11.71 -0.43
CA LYS A 135 9.68 -11.01 0.54
C LYS A 135 11.03 -11.72 0.70
N ASP A 136 11.06 -13.04 0.79
CA ASP A 136 12.29 -13.83 0.85
C ASP A 136 13.18 -13.66 -0.40
N LEU A 137 12.57 -13.38 -1.55
CA LEU A 137 13.29 -13.03 -2.79
C LEU A 137 13.78 -11.58 -2.81
N GLY A 138 13.43 -10.76 -1.81
CA GLY A 138 13.86 -9.37 -1.69
C GLY A 138 13.11 -8.38 -2.58
N LEU A 139 11.99 -8.77 -3.21
CA LEU A 139 11.18 -7.88 -4.05
C LEU A 139 10.28 -6.95 -3.23
N ILE A 140 9.92 -7.36 -2.02
CA ILE A 140 9.22 -6.54 -1.02
C ILE A 140 9.94 -6.63 0.32
N LYS A 141 9.97 -5.52 1.08
CA LYS A 141 10.59 -5.49 2.42
C LYS A 141 9.61 -5.92 3.50
N HIS A 142 8.36 -5.43 3.41
CA HIS A 142 7.29 -5.71 4.35
C HIS A 142 5.99 -5.95 3.59
N TYR A 143 5.07 -6.68 4.22
CA TYR A 143 3.71 -6.80 3.73
C TYR A 143 2.67 -6.62 4.84
N GLY A 144 1.45 -6.29 4.44
CA GLY A 144 0.32 -6.07 5.31
C GLY A 144 -1.01 -6.32 4.62
N ALA A 145 -2.07 -5.82 5.22
CA ALA A 145 -3.40 -5.85 4.60
C ALA A 145 -4.17 -4.56 4.89
N SER A 146 -4.87 -4.07 3.88
CA SER A 146 -5.94 -3.09 4.01
C SER A 146 -7.25 -3.84 4.06
N VAL A 147 -8.01 -3.67 5.13
CA VAL A 147 -9.24 -4.42 5.40
C VAL A 147 -10.38 -3.49 5.77
N GLU A 148 -11.61 -3.93 5.55
CA GLU A 148 -12.82 -3.11 5.77
C GLU A 148 -13.53 -3.42 7.09
N THR A 149 -13.32 -4.62 7.65
CA THR A 149 -13.99 -5.09 8.85
C THR A 149 -13.02 -5.41 9.98
N ILE A 150 -13.52 -5.36 11.22
CA ILE A 150 -12.77 -5.76 12.41
C ILE A 150 -12.44 -7.27 12.36
N ASP A 151 -13.36 -8.10 11.87
CA ASP A 151 -13.17 -9.54 11.81
C ASP A 151 -12.03 -9.91 10.85
N GLU A 152 -11.92 -9.26 9.69
CA GLU A 152 -10.78 -9.40 8.78
C GLU A 152 -9.48 -8.95 9.45
N ALA A 153 -9.49 -7.81 10.15
CA ALA A 153 -8.31 -7.32 10.86
C ALA A 153 -7.85 -8.31 11.94
N LEU A 154 -8.76 -8.82 12.76
CA LEU A 154 -8.48 -9.83 13.79
C LEU A 154 -7.98 -11.13 13.17
N PHE A 155 -8.54 -11.53 12.00
CA PHE A 155 -8.04 -12.69 11.28
C PHE A 155 -6.57 -12.49 10.86
N CYS A 156 -6.24 -11.36 10.25
CA CYS A 156 -4.86 -11.06 9.84
C CYS A 156 -3.89 -11.10 11.02
N ILE A 157 -4.25 -10.47 12.17
CA ILE A 157 -3.42 -10.45 13.38
C ILE A 157 -3.12 -11.87 13.89
N ARG A 158 -4.11 -12.76 13.84
CA ARG A 158 -4.01 -14.11 14.43
C ARG A 158 -3.41 -15.15 13.49
N ASN A 159 -3.49 -14.94 12.19
CA ASN A 159 -3.23 -15.99 11.20
C ASN A 159 -2.20 -15.60 10.15
N SER A 160 -1.52 -14.45 10.27
CA SER A 160 -0.47 -14.04 9.34
C SER A 160 0.70 -13.38 10.05
N SER A 161 1.82 -13.25 9.34
CA SER A 161 2.99 -12.46 9.77
C SER A 161 2.96 -11.05 9.17
N ALA A 162 1.77 -10.53 8.83
CA ALA A 162 1.60 -9.18 8.31
C ALA A 162 2.19 -8.15 9.29
N SER A 163 3.04 -7.28 8.78
CA SER A 163 3.72 -6.28 9.59
C SER A 163 2.83 -5.08 9.92
N THR A 164 1.79 -4.85 9.11
CA THR A 164 0.89 -3.69 9.23
C THR A 164 -0.54 -4.06 8.88
N LEU A 165 -1.47 -3.30 9.44
CA LEU A 165 -2.87 -3.28 9.01
C LEU A 165 -3.30 -1.85 8.71
N GLN A 166 -4.02 -1.67 7.61
CA GLN A 166 -4.73 -0.45 7.30
C GLN A 166 -6.22 -0.67 7.52
N VAL A 167 -6.81 0.09 8.44
CA VAL A 167 -8.20 -0.04 8.85
C VAL A 167 -8.90 1.30 8.79
N ILE A 168 -10.21 1.29 8.53
CA ILE A 168 -11.00 2.53 8.52
C ILE A 168 -11.26 2.96 9.96
N PHE A 169 -10.72 4.14 10.32
CA PHE A 169 -10.95 4.78 11.62
C PHE A 169 -11.36 6.24 11.40
N ASN A 170 -12.51 6.64 11.92
CA ASN A 170 -13.01 8.01 11.87
C ASN A 170 -14.10 8.21 12.93
N ILE A 171 -14.67 9.43 13.00
CA ILE A 171 -15.69 9.79 14.01
C ILE A 171 -16.95 8.91 13.98
N PHE A 172 -17.23 8.20 12.87
CA PHE A 172 -18.37 7.29 12.72
C PHE A 172 -17.99 5.82 12.84
N ARG A 173 -16.69 5.48 12.76
CA ARG A 173 -16.16 4.12 12.82
C ARG A 173 -15.06 4.05 13.88
N GLN A 174 -15.45 3.85 15.15
CA GLN A 174 -14.54 3.89 16.31
C GLN A 174 -14.32 2.51 16.97
N ARG A 175 -14.93 1.45 16.47
CA ARG A 175 -14.79 0.09 17.02
C ARG A 175 -13.35 -0.43 17.04
N VAL A 176 -12.48 0.12 16.18
CA VAL A 176 -11.04 -0.18 16.19
C VAL A 176 -10.40 0.07 17.56
N ILE A 177 -10.89 1.06 18.34
CA ILE A 177 -10.33 1.39 19.66
C ILE A 177 -10.62 0.30 20.69
N SER A 178 -11.77 -0.36 20.60
CA SER A 178 -12.22 -1.34 21.59
C SER A 178 -11.97 -2.79 21.18
N ASP A 179 -11.93 -3.06 19.88
CA ASP A 179 -12.03 -4.40 19.34
C ASP A 179 -10.69 -4.90 18.72
N LEU A 180 -9.75 -3.97 18.43
CA LEU A 180 -8.37 -4.23 17.98
C LEU A 180 -7.36 -3.72 19.00
#